data_b05170122aac01ea5c99e2032d415fda
#
_entry.id   b05170122aac01ea5c99e2032d415fda
#
_cell.length_a   1.000
_cell.length_b   1.000
_cell.length_c   1.000
_cell.angle_alpha   90.00
_cell.angle_beta   90.00
_cell.angle_gamma   90.00
#
_symmetry.space_group_name_H-M   'P 1'
#
loop_
_entity.id
_entity.type
_entity.pdbx_description
1 polymer ?
#
loop_
_entity_poly.entity_id
_entity_poly.type
_entity_poly.pdbx_seq_one_letter_code
_entity_poly.pdbx_strand_id
1 'polypeptide(L)'
;MRTARQLGWVVLFCLPVSPGCQKPAAQSSTEDQQAVRDTVVAFQAALKARDADKIWALLDSDGQADADRAAKTIRDAYAKASAEKKADQEKAFGLPGAELSELTGKGFLKTNRFHFTFREVPDSTIDKVTIGGDTATVAYTEADGDKEKLRLVRQDGKWKLSIDMPKATQS
;
A
#
# COMPACT_ATOMS: atom_id res chain seq x y z
N MET A 1 -24.74 -64.52 58.04
CA MET A 1 -24.41 -63.42 58.95
C MET A 1 -23.07 -62.83 58.60
N ARG A 2 -22.98 -61.79 57.92
CA ARG A 2 -21.88 -60.79 57.81
C ARG A 2 -22.10 -60.02 56.54
N THR A 3 -22.66 -58.85 56.70
CA THR A 3 -22.86 -57.85 55.66
C THR A 3 -21.53 -57.19 55.28
N ALA A 4 -21.14 -57.27 54.02
CA ALA A 4 -20.01 -56.52 53.50
C ALA A 4 -20.50 -55.27 52.73
N ARG A 5 -20.14 -54.11 53.27
CA ARG A 5 -20.33 -52.78 52.71
C ARG A 5 -19.33 -52.57 51.58
N GLN A 6 -19.77 -52.39 50.34
CA GLN A 6 -18.95 -51.89 49.27
C GLN A 6 -18.94 -50.35 49.27
N LEU A 7 -17.76 -49.77 49.50
CA LEU A 7 -17.48 -48.35 49.31
C LEU A 7 -17.21 -48.10 47.79
N GLY A 8 -18.12 -47.37 47.13
CA GLY A 8 -17.88 -46.88 45.79
C GLY A 8 -16.92 -45.70 45.82
N TRP A 9 -15.84 -45.85 45.10
CA TRP A 9 -14.90 -44.77 44.83
C TRP A 9 -15.43 -43.99 43.63
N VAL A 10 -15.82 -42.73 43.87
CA VAL A 10 -16.14 -41.75 42.81
C VAL A 10 -14.80 -41.10 42.42
N VAL A 11 -14.29 -41.48 41.27
CA VAL A 11 -13.15 -40.82 40.66
C VAL A 11 -13.63 -39.56 39.91
N LEU A 12 -13.39 -38.41 40.53
CA LEU A 12 -13.68 -37.11 39.92
C LEU A 12 -12.58 -36.81 38.89
N PHE A 13 -12.90 -36.98 37.60
CA PHE A 13 -11.99 -36.57 36.50
C PHE A 13 -12.05 -35.05 36.35
N CYS A 14 -11.09 -34.35 36.96
CA CYS A 14 -10.80 -32.96 36.61
C CYS A 14 -10.09 -32.91 35.27
N LEU A 15 -10.82 -32.54 34.21
CA LEU A 15 -10.23 -32.19 32.91
C LEU A 15 -9.50 -30.83 33.08
N PRO A 16 -8.22 -30.72 32.71
CA PRO A 16 -7.55 -29.45 32.68
C PRO A 16 -8.13 -28.63 31.50
N VAL A 17 -8.85 -27.56 31.83
CA VAL A 17 -9.18 -26.49 30.86
C VAL A 17 -7.89 -25.79 30.53
N SER A 18 -7.30 -26.09 29.37
CA SER A 18 -6.18 -25.34 28.81
C SER A 18 -6.67 -23.92 28.52
N PRO A 19 -6.10 -22.87 29.12
CA PRO A 19 -6.36 -21.52 28.70
C PRO A 19 -5.79 -21.36 27.30
N GLY A 20 -6.66 -21.34 26.29
CA GLY A 20 -6.28 -20.98 24.93
C GLY A 20 -5.58 -19.63 25.00
N CYS A 21 -4.28 -19.58 24.65
CA CYS A 21 -3.55 -18.35 24.40
C CYS A 21 -4.23 -17.64 23.22
N GLN A 22 -5.25 -16.86 23.50
CA GLN A 22 -5.66 -15.79 22.60
C GLN A 22 -4.51 -14.80 22.58
N LYS A 23 -3.75 -14.85 21.48
CA LYS A 23 -2.75 -13.82 21.16
C LYS A 23 -3.47 -12.48 21.25
N PRO A 24 -3.11 -11.58 22.18
CA PRO A 24 -3.80 -10.30 22.28
C PRO A 24 -3.68 -9.62 20.93
N ALA A 25 -4.79 -9.18 20.35
CA ALA A 25 -4.78 -8.29 19.22
C ALA A 25 -3.91 -7.10 19.64
N ALA A 26 -2.72 -6.98 19.00
CA ALA A 26 -1.78 -5.94 19.33
C ALA A 26 -2.52 -4.61 19.18
N GLN A 27 -2.77 -3.93 20.30
CA GLN A 27 -3.28 -2.56 20.27
C GLN A 27 -2.21 -1.76 19.55
N SER A 28 -2.56 -1.20 18.39
CA SER A 28 -1.66 -0.34 17.63
C SER A 28 -1.22 0.79 18.55
N SER A 29 0.09 0.93 18.79
CA SER A 29 0.62 1.99 19.62
C SER A 29 0.27 3.35 18.98
N THR A 30 0.14 4.38 19.80
CA THR A 30 -0.03 5.76 19.30
C THR A 30 1.12 6.14 18.36
N GLU A 31 2.32 5.61 18.62
CA GLU A 31 3.51 5.78 17.77
C GLU A 31 3.32 5.18 16.36
N ASP A 32 2.74 3.98 16.26
CA ASP A 32 2.45 3.36 14.97
C ASP A 32 1.42 4.16 14.18
N GLN A 33 0.36 4.66 14.84
CA GLN A 33 -0.62 5.51 14.17
C GLN A 33 0.01 6.81 13.66
N GLN A 34 0.91 7.40 14.44
CA GLN A 34 1.63 8.60 14.01
C GLN A 34 2.56 8.29 12.84
N ALA A 35 3.33 7.20 12.90
CA ALA A 35 4.23 6.79 11.81
C ALA A 35 3.48 6.51 10.50
N VAL A 36 2.27 5.92 10.56
CA VAL A 36 1.40 5.75 9.38
C VAL A 36 0.95 7.11 8.84
N ARG A 37 0.50 8.03 9.70
CA ARG A 37 0.12 9.39 9.29
C ARG A 37 1.28 10.12 8.63
N ASP A 38 2.45 10.08 9.23
CA ASP A 38 3.67 10.74 8.72
C ASP A 38 4.05 10.21 7.33
N THR A 39 3.89 8.90 7.10
CA THR A 39 4.12 8.29 5.79
C THR A 39 3.16 8.83 4.74
N VAL A 40 1.87 8.99 5.07
CA VAL A 40 0.87 9.55 4.13
C VAL A 40 1.13 11.03 3.88
N VAL A 41 1.44 11.82 4.91
CA VAL A 41 1.79 13.25 4.77
C VAL A 41 3.06 13.41 3.92
N ALA A 42 4.06 12.54 4.09
CA ALA A 42 5.26 12.54 3.25
C ALA A 42 4.91 12.23 1.78
N PHE A 43 3.97 11.32 1.54
CA PHE A 43 3.50 11.00 0.19
C PHE A 43 2.74 12.18 -0.45
N GLN A 44 1.84 12.82 0.29
CA GLN A 44 1.15 14.05 -0.16
C GLN A 44 2.15 15.13 -0.57
N ALA A 45 3.14 15.39 0.27
CA ALA A 45 4.19 16.37 0.00
C ALA A 45 5.04 15.99 -1.23
N ALA A 46 5.39 14.70 -1.38
CA ALA A 46 6.16 14.21 -2.52
C ALA A 46 5.37 14.29 -3.84
N LEU A 47 4.08 13.99 -3.82
CA LEU A 47 3.19 14.19 -4.98
C LEU A 47 3.09 15.66 -5.38
N LYS A 48 2.90 16.55 -4.41
CA LYS A 48 2.82 18.00 -4.64
C LYS A 48 4.11 18.57 -5.24
N ALA A 49 5.25 18.07 -4.77
CA ALA A 49 6.57 18.44 -5.29
C ALA A 49 6.97 17.69 -6.57
N ARG A 50 6.20 16.71 -7.04
CA ARG A 50 6.56 15.77 -8.11
C ARG A 50 7.91 15.08 -7.89
N ASP A 51 8.22 14.77 -6.63
CA ASP A 51 9.50 14.17 -6.20
C ASP A 51 9.43 12.64 -6.33
N ALA A 52 9.78 12.14 -7.52
CA ALA A 52 9.74 10.70 -7.82
C ALA A 52 10.69 9.88 -6.93
N ASP A 53 11.79 10.45 -6.45
CA ASP A 53 12.71 9.74 -5.56
C ASP A 53 12.07 9.50 -4.19
N LYS A 54 11.39 10.50 -3.64
CA LYS A 54 10.66 10.36 -2.39
C LYS A 54 9.45 9.44 -2.54
N ILE A 55 8.67 9.57 -3.63
CA ILE A 55 7.56 8.67 -3.90
C ILE A 55 8.06 7.23 -3.94
N TRP A 56 9.13 6.96 -4.72
CA TRP A 56 9.74 5.63 -4.83
C TRP A 56 10.16 5.06 -3.47
N ALA A 57 10.78 5.87 -2.62
CA ALA A 57 11.22 5.46 -1.29
C ALA A 57 10.06 5.14 -0.33
N LEU A 58 8.87 5.69 -0.57
CA LEU A 58 7.68 5.43 0.23
C LEU A 58 6.88 4.20 -0.23
N LEU A 59 7.08 3.72 -1.48
CA LEU A 59 6.41 2.51 -1.97
C LEU A 59 6.95 1.25 -1.31
N ASP A 60 6.10 0.25 -1.16
CA ASP A 60 6.51 -1.12 -0.86
C ASP A 60 7.18 -1.78 -2.08
N SER A 61 7.75 -2.97 -1.89
CA SER A 61 8.42 -3.71 -2.96
C SER A 61 7.48 -4.08 -4.10
N ASP A 62 6.21 -4.35 -3.80
CA ASP A 62 5.21 -4.73 -4.82
C ASP A 62 4.83 -3.51 -5.67
N GLY A 63 4.59 -2.36 -5.05
CA GLY A 63 4.35 -1.10 -5.75
C GLY A 63 5.53 -0.67 -6.63
N GLN A 64 6.78 -0.86 -6.15
CA GLN A 64 7.98 -0.62 -6.96
C GLN A 64 8.05 -1.56 -8.17
N ALA A 65 7.80 -2.87 -7.95
CA ALA A 65 7.78 -3.85 -9.05
C ALA A 65 6.66 -3.57 -10.06
N ASP A 66 5.51 -3.09 -9.60
CA ASP A 66 4.40 -2.70 -10.48
C ASP A 66 4.75 -1.46 -11.33
N ALA A 67 5.42 -0.48 -10.75
CA ALA A 67 5.93 0.68 -11.48
C ALA A 67 6.96 0.27 -12.54
N ASP A 68 7.86 -0.67 -12.22
CA ASP A 68 8.83 -1.21 -13.20
C ASP A 68 8.12 -1.97 -14.34
N ARG A 69 7.06 -2.74 -14.05
CA ARG A 69 6.25 -3.40 -15.08
C ARG A 69 5.52 -2.40 -15.98
N ALA A 70 4.94 -1.34 -15.39
CA ALA A 70 4.29 -0.27 -16.13
C ALA A 70 5.30 0.45 -17.05
N ALA A 71 6.47 0.80 -16.54
CA ALA A 71 7.53 1.42 -17.31
C ALA A 71 7.99 0.54 -18.48
N LYS A 72 8.20 -0.75 -18.23
CA LYS A 72 8.56 -1.72 -19.30
C LYS A 72 7.49 -1.77 -20.40
N THR A 73 6.23 -1.82 -20.02
CA THR A 73 5.11 -1.85 -20.98
C THR A 73 5.09 -0.60 -21.87
N ILE A 74 5.33 0.59 -21.27
CA ILE A 74 5.38 1.86 -22.00
C ILE A 74 6.59 1.87 -22.94
N ARG A 75 7.79 1.49 -22.50
CA ARG A 75 8.99 1.41 -23.35
C ARG A 75 8.76 0.51 -24.56
N ASP A 76 8.23 -0.70 -24.33
CA ASP A 76 8.00 -1.69 -25.37
C ASP A 76 6.97 -1.18 -26.40
N ALA A 77 5.94 -0.46 -25.96
CA ALA A 77 4.96 0.17 -26.84
C ALA A 77 5.57 1.36 -27.59
N TYR A 78 6.34 2.20 -26.93
CA TYR A 78 7.02 3.35 -27.54
C TYR A 78 8.02 2.92 -28.62
N ALA A 79 8.81 1.87 -28.37
CA ALA A 79 9.77 1.34 -29.35
C ALA A 79 9.12 0.89 -30.67
N LYS A 80 7.89 0.35 -30.58
CA LYS A 80 7.14 -0.18 -31.76
C LYS A 80 6.22 0.85 -32.41
N ALA A 81 6.11 2.05 -31.84
CA ALA A 81 5.18 3.07 -32.30
C ALA A 81 5.70 3.78 -33.58
N SER A 82 4.79 4.22 -34.45
CA SER A 82 5.10 5.15 -35.54
C SER A 82 5.52 6.52 -35.00
N ALA A 83 6.13 7.37 -35.81
CA ALA A 83 6.56 8.72 -35.41
C ALA A 83 5.39 9.54 -34.84
N GLU A 84 4.21 9.48 -35.45
CA GLU A 84 3.01 10.14 -34.98
C GLU A 84 2.58 9.65 -33.56
N LYS A 85 2.49 8.32 -33.38
CA LYS A 85 2.14 7.71 -32.10
C LYS A 85 3.19 7.99 -31.02
N LYS A 86 4.46 8.11 -31.38
CA LYS A 86 5.51 8.52 -30.44
C LYS A 86 5.26 9.93 -29.91
N ALA A 87 4.97 10.89 -30.81
CA ALA A 87 4.66 12.25 -30.42
C ALA A 87 3.41 12.31 -29.50
N ASP A 88 2.37 11.52 -29.79
CA ASP A 88 1.19 11.41 -28.94
C ASP A 88 1.53 10.85 -27.54
N GLN A 89 2.39 9.83 -27.48
CA GLN A 89 2.83 9.25 -26.21
C GLN A 89 3.68 10.24 -25.39
N GLU A 90 4.60 10.96 -26.02
CA GLU A 90 5.40 12.00 -25.36
C GLU A 90 4.51 13.05 -24.71
N LYS A 91 3.50 13.52 -25.45
CA LYS A 91 2.51 14.47 -24.93
C LYS A 91 1.67 13.87 -23.79
N ALA A 92 1.19 12.64 -23.93
CA ALA A 92 0.34 11.98 -22.94
C ALA A 92 1.08 11.71 -21.62
N PHE A 93 2.33 11.26 -21.70
CA PHE A 93 3.14 10.99 -20.52
C PHE A 93 3.86 12.24 -20.00
N GLY A 94 3.98 13.29 -20.77
CA GLY A 94 4.69 14.53 -20.40
C GLY A 94 6.21 14.34 -20.28
N LEU A 95 6.77 13.40 -21.03
CA LEU A 95 8.19 13.06 -21.05
C LEU A 95 8.72 13.06 -22.49
N PRO A 96 9.98 13.53 -22.72
CA PRO A 96 10.60 13.45 -24.04
C PRO A 96 10.88 12.00 -24.44
N GLY A 97 10.96 11.74 -25.75
CA GLY A 97 11.16 10.41 -26.31
C GLY A 97 12.41 9.69 -25.79
N ALA A 98 13.49 10.42 -25.52
CA ALA A 98 14.69 9.86 -24.91
C ALA A 98 14.40 9.24 -23.53
N GLU A 99 13.61 9.92 -22.68
CA GLU A 99 13.22 9.40 -21.37
C GLU A 99 12.22 8.24 -21.47
N LEU A 100 11.30 8.30 -22.43
CA LEU A 100 10.34 7.21 -22.67
C LEU A 100 11.02 5.93 -23.18
N SER A 101 12.07 6.04 -23.99
CA SER A 101 12.82 4.88 -24.50
C SER A 101 13.63 4.17 -23.42
N GLU A 102 13.98 4.86 -22.33
CA GLU A 102 14.75 4.33 -21.19
C GLU A 102 13.96 4.36 -19.87
N LEU A 103 12.63 4.43 -19.97
CA LEU A 103 11.77 4.63 -18.81
C LEU A 103 11.98 3.54 -17.76
N THR A 104 12.27 3.92 -16.53
CA THR A 104 12.35 3.06 -15.34
C THR A 104 11.07 3.17 -14.52
N GLY A 105 10.86 2.27 -13.54
CA GLY A 105 9.74 2.38 -12.60
C GLY A 105 9.74 3.73 -11.87
N LYS A 106 10.90 4.20 -11.43
CA LYS A 106 11.02 5.53 -10.84
C LYS A 106 10.72 6.64 -11.85
N GLY A 107 11.13 6.49 -13.10
CA GLY A 107 10.76 7.41 -14.18
C GLY A 107 9.26 7.43 -14.45
N PHE A 108 8.58 6.30 -14.32
CA PHE A 108 7.12 6.22 -14.45
C PHE A 108 6.39 7.13 -13.44
N LEU A 109 6.92 7.28 -12.23
CA LEU A 109 6.36 8.17 -11.21
C LEU A 109 6.45 9.66 -11.56
N LYS A 110 7.24 10.05 -12.59
CA LYS A 110 7.29 11.42 -13.12
C LYS A 110 6.20 11.71 -14.15
N THR A 111 5.57 10.67 -14.69
CA THR A 111 4.62 10.81 -15.81
C THR A 111 3.35 11.55 -15.39
N ASN A 112 2.77 12.29 -16.33
CA ASN A 112 1.47 12.93 -16.15
C ASN A 112 0.40 11.90 -15.79
N ARG A 113 0.49 10.66 -16.30
CA ARG A 113 -0.44 9.60 -16.00
C ARG A 113 -0.45 9.20 -14.53
N PHE A 114 0.73 9.04 -13.93
CA PHE A 114 0.85 8.77 -12.49
C PHE A 114 0.25 9.92 -11.67
N HIS A 115 0.67 11.15 -11.97
CA HIS A 115 0.18 12.32 -11.24
C HIS A 115 -1.31 12.58 -11.42
N PHE A 116 -1.87 12.28 -12.59
CA PHE A 116 -3.31 12.39 -12.82
C PHE A 116 -4.11 11.40 -11.96
N THR A 117 -3.60 10.18 -11.77
CA THR A 117 -4.27 9.17 -10.94
C THR A 117 -4.34 9.57 -9.47
N PHE A 118 -3.30 10.23 -8.97
CA PHE A 118 -3.20 10.64 -7.56
C PHE A 118 -3.38 12.16 -7.37
N ARG A 119 -4.05 12.85 -8.31
CA ARG A 119 -4.13 14.32 -8.32
C ARG A 119 -4.85 14.91 -7.12
N GLU A 120 -5.80 14.18 -6.52
CA GLU A 120 -6.59 14.66 -5.38
C GLU A 120 -5.92 14.36 -4.02
N VAL A 121 -4.99 13.40 -3.97
CA VAL A 121 -4.30 13.00 -2.74
C VAL A 121 -3.51 14.14 -2.08
N PRO A 122 -2.79 15.01 -2.80
CA PRO A 122 -2.00 16.08 -2.18
C PRO A 122 -2.77 17.03 -1.26
N ASP A 123 -4.03 17.27 -1.57
CA ASP A 123 -4.88 18.24 -0.84
C ASP A 123 -5.97 17.53 -0.01
N SER A 124 -5.89 16.20 0.12
CA SER A 124 -6.83 15.41 0.91
C SER A 124 -6.58 15.52 2.41
N THR A 125 -7.63 15.26 3.19
CA THR A 125 -7.59 15.25 4.66
C THR A 125 -7.64 13.82 5.20
N ILE A 126 -6.72 13.47 6.09
CA ILE A 126 -6.69 12.15 6.75
C ILE A 126 -7.78 12.09 7.82
N ASP A 127 -8.77 11.23 7.63
CA ASP A 127 -9.88 11.04 8.55
C ASP A 127 -9.54 10.03 9.66
N LYS A 128 -9.10 8.84 9.25
CA LYS A 128 -8.91 7.71 10.17
C LYS A 128 -7.75 6.81 9.77
N VAL A 129 -6.99 6.38 10.76
CA VAL A 129 -5.97 5.33 10.63
C VAL A 129 -6.48 4.08 11.34
N THR A 130 -6.42 2.93 10.68
CA THR A 130 -6.73 1.61 11.25
C THR A 130 -5.54 0.70 11.00
N ILE A 131 -4.97 0.12 12.05
CA ILE A 131 -3.79 -0.76 11.98
C ILE A 131 -4.19 -2.16 12.39
N GLY A 132 -3.75 -3.17 11.64
CA GLY A 132 -3.94 -4.59 11.91
C GLY A 132 -2.62 -5.35 11.70
N GLY A 133 -1.82 -5.51 12.75
CA GLY A 133 -0.50 -6.12 12.65
C GLY A 133 0.44 -5.31 11.75
N ASP A 134 0.95 -5.91 10.68
CA ASP A 134 1.86 -5.28 9.73
C ASP A 134 1.15 -4.59 8.55
N THR A 135 -0.14 -4.35 8.66
CA THR A 135 -0.92 -3.62 7.65
C THR A 135 -1.65 -2.44 8.27
N ALA A 136 -1.82 -1.37 7.51
CA ALA A 136 -2.62 -0.23 7.90
C ALA A 136 -3.52 0.22 6.74
N THR A 137 -4.66 0.80 7.10
CA THR A 137 -5.57 1.48 6.16
C THR A 137 -5.79 2.88 6.66
N VAL A 138 -5.58 3.85 5.78
CA VAL A 138 -5.84 5.27 6.03
C VAL A 138 -7.02 5.69 5.19
N ALA A 139 -8.13 6.02 5.85
CA ALA A 139 -9.25 6.68 5.20
C ALA A 139 -8.96 8.16 5.10
N TYR A 140 -9.25 8.75 3.95
CA TYR A 140 -9.07 10.17 3.70
C TYR A 140 -10.24 10.72 2.87
N THR A 141 -10.44 12.03 2.95
CA THR A 141 -11.44 12.75 2.16
C THR A 141 -10.70 13.65 1.17
N GLU A 142 -11.01 13.52 -0.11
CA GLU A 142 -10.48 14.33 -1.20
C GLU A 142 -11.08 15.75 -1.19
N ALA A 143 -10.48 16.67 -1.94
CA ALA A 143 -10.92 18.07 -1.95
C ALA A 143 -12.37 18.25 -2.47
N ASP A 144 -12.83 17.34 -3.34
CA ASP A 144 -14.21 17.30 -3.87
C ASP A 144 -15.22 16.63 -2.92
N GLY A 145 -14.74 16.05 -1.80
CA GLY A 145 -15.55 15.39 -0.78
C GLY A 145 -15.63 13.87 -0.93
N ASP A 146 -15.03 13.28 -1.94
CA ASP A 146 -14.99 11.84 -2.12
C ASP A 146 -14.12 11.18 -1.04
N LYS A 147 -14.56 9.99 -0.59
CA LYS A 147 -13.88 9.22 0.47
C LYS A 147 -13.15 8.04 -0.12
N GLU A 148 -11.86 8.05 0.10
CA GLU A 148 -10.94 7.06 -0.42
C GLU A 148 -10.09 6.42 0.67
N LYS A 149 -9.27 5.43 0.30
CA LYS A 149 -8.40 4.71 1.23
C LYS A 149 -7.03 4.47 0.62
N LEU A 150 -6.00 4.67 1.44
CA LEU A 150 -4.65 4.22 1.17
C LEU A 150 -4.34 3.01 2.05
N ARG A 151 -3.71 2.01 1.46
CA ARG A 151 -3.18 0.86 2.18
C ARG A 151 -1.69 1.04 2.42
N LEU A 152 -1.24 0.67 3.61
CA LEU A 152 0.17 0.61 3.97
C LEU A 152 0.51 -0.78 4.51
N VAL A 153 1.77 -1.15 4.34
CA VAL A 153 2.35 -2.38 4.89
C VAL A 153 3.63 -2.03 5.63
N ARG A 154 3.97 -2.81 6.66
CA ARG A 154 5.25 -2.67 7.36
C ARG A 154 6.28 -3.51 6.63
N GLN A 155 7.30 -2.87 6.10
CA GLN A 155 8.42 -3.50 5.43
C GLN A 155 9.72 -2.99 6.03
N ASP A 156 10.62 -3.89 6.46
CA ASP A 156 11.89 -3.54 7.10
C ASP A 156 11.74 -2.58 8.29
N GLY A 157 10.70 -2.78 9.11
CA GLY A 157 10.37 -1.95 10.26
C GLY A 157 9.79 -0.57 9.94
N LYS A 158 9.53 -0.25 8.67
CA LYS A 158 8.97 1.03 8.22
C LYS A 158 7.63 0.85 7.54
N TRP A 159 6.73 1.80 7.70
CA TRP A 159 5.49 1.84 6.96
C TRP A 159 5.73 2.27 5.51
N LYS A 160 5.19 1.51 4.57
CA LYS A 160 5.29 1.72 3.12
C LYS A 160 3.91 1.73 2.49
N LEU A 161 3.73 2.51 1.45
CA LEU A 161 2.51 2.56 0.67
C LEU A 161 2.40 1.33 -0.23
N SER A 162 1.26 0.65 -0.14
CA SER A 162 0.87 -0.45 -1.02
C SER A 162 -0.25 0.06 -1.91
N ILE A 163 0.11 0.62 -3.07
CA ILE A 163 -0.82 1.26 -4.01
C ILE A 163 -0.76 0.56 -5.37
N ASP A 164 -1.91 0.47 -6.01
CA ASP A 164 -1.99 -0.03 -7.39
C ASP A 164 -1.46 1.00 -8.38
N MET A 165 -0.58 0.58 -9.27
CA MET A 165 -0.07 1.45 -10.31
C MET A 165 -1.12 1.64 -11.44
N PRO A 166 -1.28 2.86 -11.96
CA PRO A 166 -2.16 3.09 -13.10
C PRO A 166 -1.70 2.26 -14.31
N LYS A 167 -2.68 1.71 -15.05
CA LYS A 167 -2.39 0.88 -16.22
C LYS A 167 -1.54 1.66 -17.23
N ALA A 168 -0.53 1.04 -17.78
CA ALA A 168 0.40 1.64 -18.73
C ALA A 168 -0.27 2.04 -20.08
N THR A 169 -1.36 1.35 -20.45
CA THR A 169 -2.09 1.61 -21.70
C THR A 169 -3.47 2.22 -21.41
N GLN A 170 -3.88 3.21 -22.21
CA GLN A 170 -5.29 3.56 -22.34
C GLN A 170 -5.97 2.53 -23.24
N SER A 171 -7.09 2.01 -22.79
CA SER A 171 -7.99 1.22 -23.63
C SER A 171 -8.67 2.13 -24.62
#